data_3cb96da0723738e5e5b7111b1576083e
#
_entry.id   3cb96da0723738e5e5b7111b1576083e
#
_cell.length_a   1.000
_cell.length_b   1.000
_cell.length_c   1.000
_cell.angle_alpha   90.00
_cell.angle_beta   90.00
_cell.angle_gamma   90.00
#
_symmetry.space_group_name_H-M   'P 1'
#
loop_
_entity.id
_entity.type
_entity.pdbx_description
1 polymer ?
#
loop_
_entity_poly.entity_id
_entity_poly.type
_entity_poly.pdbx_seq_one_letter_code
_entity_poly.pdbx_strand_id
1 'polypeptide(L)'
;MYSLLEKHLNFYESKNENIFNYALLSLKQEYENKDQEIFNSKWRKENGYIPHGTRQRTLITIFGKLTYKRHRYLIWNKNGYRFIYLSDIALGVKKYQRITTHLQIKILSLIAKGKRYQDISDCFPHLNISSNTITNIINRTKLDSLETIIMKKTKTINLDQYLYVNIDDTFLNLKENNKKQQYRIRVVLFHTGYDLEKSRPDKKILKNSRIFMFLNKKNEYYDNQLIFKKIQNIAKIFYNNVDKAKIIISGDGASWIRNCQRYWPNSIYILDRFHMIRKLRQLFNPNNKLMQPVYENLRTAFFNGNYQEMIKILSKDWFNDQYKNLKLKELKYYLQQNEQNQGISNQKYDFNIGCSIESTISHHIKWLLGYGSKAFSKKIYLKILTLHFATVNKINIIDLFKENFIE
;
A
#
# COMPACT_ATOMS: atom_id res chain seq x y z
N MET A 1 -4.29 23.92 -40.31
CA MET A 1 -4.86 22.99 -39.31
C MET A 1 -4.26 23.18 -37.92
N TYR A 2 -2.94 23.31 -37.75
CA TYR A 2 -2.29 23.58 -36.44
C TYR A 2 -2.78 24.87 -35.75
N SER A 3 -3.03 25.96 -36.48
CA SER A 3 -3.48 27.24 -35.91
C SER A 3 -4.89 27.22 -35.28
N LEU A 4 -5.76 26.32 -35.74
CA LEU A 4 -7.10 26.13 -35.17
C LEU A 4 -7.02 25.32 -33.86
N LEU A 5 -6.15 24.32 -33.79
CA LEU A 5 -5.91 23.54 -32.58
C LEU A 5 -5.29 24.41 -31.47
N GLU A 6 -4.29 25.23 -31.80
CA GLU A 6 -3.69 26.19 -30.85
C GLU A 6 -4.72 27.20 -30.32
N LYS A 7 -5.57 27.74 -31.18
CA LYS A 7 -6.64 28.63 -30.74
C LYS A 7 -7.64 27.97 -29.78
N HIS A 8 -7.99 26.69 -30.04
CA HIS A 8 -8.83 25.92 -29.14
C HIS A 8 -8.15 25.62 -27.81
N LEU A 9 -6.89 25.20 -27.81
CA LEU A 9 -6.13 24.95 -26.60
C LEU A 9 -6.01 26.21 -25.73
N ASN A 10 -5.62 27.33 -26.33
CA ASN A 10 -5.52 28.62 -25.66
C ASN A 10 -6.88 29.10 -25.09
N PHE A 11 -8.00 28.81 -25.77
CA PHE A 11 -9.32 29.10 -25.25
C PHE A 11 -9.62 28.30 -23.97
N TYR A 12 -9.35 27.00 -23.95
CA TYR A 12 -9.58 26.18 -22.76
C TYR A 12 -8.62 26.53 -21.61
N GLU A 13 -7.37 26.84 -21.91
CA GLU A 13 -6.40 27.29 -20.90
C GLU A 13 -6.85 28.62 -20.26
N SER A 14 -7.28 29.58 -21.04
CA SER A 14 -7.81 30.86 -20.51
C SER A 14 -9.07 30.68 -19.66
N LYS A 15 -9.97 29.77 -20.05
CA LYS A 15 -11.15 29.43 -19.23
C LYS A 15 -10.80 28.77 -17.91
N ASN A 16 -9.83 27.86 -17.90
CA ASN A 16 -9.34 27.23 -16.67
C ASN A 16 -8.71 28.27 -15.71
N GLU A 17 -7.93 29.20 -16.25
CA GLU A 17 -7.32 30.29 -15.48
C GLU A 17 -8.40 31.19 -14.85
N ASN A 18 -9.43 31.55 -15.60
CA ASN A 18 -10.56 32.33 -15.10
C ASN A 18 -11.32 31.61 -13.98
N ILE A 19 -11.56 30.31 -14.10
CA ILE A 19 -12.20 29.49 -13.06
C ILE A 19 -11.33 29.45 -11.78
N PHE A 20 -10.03 29.28 -11.90
CA PHE A 20 -9.13 29.28 -10.74
C PHE A 20 -9.07 30.64 -10.07
N ASN A 21 -9.01 31.72 -10.84
CA ASN A 21 -9.04 33.09 -10.32
C ASN A 21 -10.36 33.39 -9.59
N TYR A 22 -11.50 32.99 -10.16
CA TYR A 22 -12.79 33.11 -9.50
C TYR A 22 -12.86 32.33 -8.18
N ALA A 23 -12.37 31.08 -8.16
CA ALA A 23 -12.32 30.26 -6.95
C ALA A 23 -11.41 30.89 -5.88
N LEU A 24 -10.27 31.47 -6.27
CA LEU A 24 -9.37 32.16 -5.35
C LEU A 24 -10.00 33.45 -4.76
N LEU A 25 -10.71 34.22 -5.58
CA LEU A 25 -11.43 35.39 -5.11
C LEU A 25 -12.54 35.03 -4.13
N SER A 26 -13.33 34.00 -4.45
CA SER A 26 -14.38 33.50 -3.56
C SER A 26 -13.81 33.04 -2.22
N LEU A 27 -12.74 32.23 -2.23
CA LEU A 27 -12.06 31.78 -1.02
C LEU A 27 -11.47 32.93 -0.20
N LYS A 28 -10.91 33.94 -0.88
CA LYS A 28 -10.40 35.16 -0.20
C LYS A 28 -11.51 35.87 0.54
N GLN A 29 -12.64 36.12 -0.12
CA GLN A 29 -13.80 36.74 0.50
C GLN A 29 -14.32 35.95 1.69
N GLU A 30 -14.44 34.62 1.55
CA GLU A 30 -14.88 33.75 2.64
C GLU A 30 -13.94 33.84 3.87
N TYR A 31 -12.62 33.84 3.64
CA TYR A 31 -11.64 33.92 4.73
C TYR A 31 -11.64 35.30 5.40
N GLU A 32 -11.72 36.38 4.62
CA GLU A 32 -11.78 37.73 5.13
C GLU A 32 -13.14 38.04 5.82
N ASN A 33 -14.25 37.52 5.30
CA ASN A 33 -15.56 37.59 5.96
C ASN A 33 -15.56 36.85 7.31
N LYS A 34 -14.98 35.66 7.38
CA LYS A 34 -14.86 34.90 8.66
C LYS A 34 -14.00 35.67 9.66
N ASP A 35 -12.96 36.33 9.23
CA ASP A 35 -12.12 37.19 10.08
C ASP A 35 -12.91 38.40 10.58
N GLN A 36 -13.69 39.06 9.73
CA GLN A 36 -14.53 40.18 10.10
C GLN A 36 -15.68 39.79 11.03
N GLU A 37 -16.30 38.62 10.83
CA GLU A 37 -17.29 38.05 11.73
C GLU A 37 -16.74 37.92 13.15
N ILE A 38 -15.53 37.31 13.26
CA ILE A 38 -14.84 37.15 14.55
C ILE A 38 -14.48 38.50 15.17
N PHE A 39 -13.98 39.44 14.35
CA PHE A 39 -13.62 40.78 14.82
C PHE A 39 -14.79 41.49 15.45
N ASN A 40 -15.99 41.39 14.89
CA ASN A 40 -17.22 42.04 15.38
C ASN A 40 -17.90 41.25 16.52
N SER A 41 -17.52 40.00 16.77
CA SER A 41 -18.23 39.13 17.71
C SER A 41 -18.15 39.62 19.17
N LYS A 42 -19.26 39.46 19.93
CA LYS A 42 -19.28 39.65 21.40
C LYS A 42 -18.33 38.66 22.10
N TRP A 43 -18.35 37.41 21.62
CA TRP A 43 -17.49 36.33 22.15
C TRP A 43 -16.01 36.76 22.19
N ARG A 44 -15.47 37.38 21.16
CA ARG A 44 -14.08 37.86 21.13
C ARG A 44 -13.81 38.85 22.27
N LYS A 45 -14.74 39.81 22.47
CA LYS A 45 -14.61 40.84 23.52
C LYS A 45 -14.66 40.23 24.92
N GLU A 46 -15.61 39.36 25.15
CA GLU A 46 -15.83 38.65 26.45
C GLU A 46 -14.64 37.77 26.81
N ASN A 47 -13.95 37.19 25.84
CA ASN A 47 -12.76 36.33 26.06
C ASN A 47 -11.43 37.10 26.07
N GLY A 48 -11.47 38.45 26.12
CA GLY A 48 -10.27 39.28 26.33
C GLY A 48 -9.30 39.33 25.14
N TYR A 49 -9.76 39.02 23.91
CA TYR A 49 -8.95 39.17 22.71
C TYR A 49 -8.91 40.62 22.21
N ILE A 50 -7.77 41.31 22.43
CA ILE A 50 -7.58 42.71 22.09
C ILE A 50 -7.03 42.81 20.66
N PRO A 51 -7.71 43.49 19.73
CA PRO A 51 -7.20 43.70 18.37
C PRO A 51 -5.88 44.44 18.37
N HIS A 52 -4.90 43.97 17.59
CA HIS A 52 -3.57 44.58 17.45
C HIS A 52 -3.12 44.62 15.98
N GLY A 53 -3.91 45.31 15.17
CA GLY A 53 -3.70 45.52 13.73
C GLY A 53 -3.99 44.26 12.88
N THR A 54 -3.71 44.37 11.61
CA THR A 54 -3.93 43.33 10.61
C THR A 54 -2.63 42.80 10.02
N ARG A 55 -2.62 41.57 9.52
CA ARG A 55 -1.48 40.96 8.80
C ARG A 55 -1.99 40.17 7.60
N GLN A 56 -1.21 40.17 6.52
CA GLN A 56 -1.45 39.32 5.39
C GLN A 56 -0.95 37.90 5.68
N ARG A 57 -1.64 36.93 5.12
CA ARG A 57 -1.25 35.52 5.07
C ARG A 57 -1.39 34.98 3.67
N THR A 58 -0.41 34.16 3.29
CA THR A 58 -0.43 33.46 2.02
C THR A 58 -0.48 31.95 2.25
N LEU A 59 -1.38 31.28 1.56
CA LEU A 59 -1.52 29.82 1.51
C LEU A 59 -1.53 29.35 0.06
N ILE A 60 -0.93 28.20 -0.20
CA ILE A 60 -1.04 27.50 -1.46
C ILE A 60 -2.28 26.60 -1.39
N THR A 61 -3.24 26.85 -2.23
CA THR A 61 -4.47 26.05 -2.38
C THR A 61 -4.39 25.19 -3.63
N ILE A 62 -5.39 24.37 -3.88
CA ILE A 62 -5.48 23.61 -5.14
C ILE A 62 -5.73 24.51 -6.37
N PHE A 63 -6.22 25.71 -6.16
CA PHE A 63 -6.51 26.69 -7.22
C PHE A 63 -5.37 27.69 -7.47
N GLY A 64 -4.39 27.75 -6.56
CA GLY A 64 -3.29 28.69 -6.66
C GLY A 64 -2.91 29.30 -5.31
N LYS A 65 -2.20 30.43 -5.38
CA LYS A 65 -1.69 31.18 -4.23
C LYS A 65 -2.77 32.12 -3.70
N LEU A 66 -3.36 31.80 -2.56
CA LEU A 66 -4.34 32.60 -1.84
C LEU A 66 -3.64 33.56 -0.89
N THR A 67 -3.84 34.86 -1.04
CA THR A 67 -3.36 35.89 -0.08
C THR A 67 -4.56 36.67 0.47
N TYR A 68 -4.71 36.65 1.81
CA TYR A 68 -5.82 37.31 2.50
C TYR A 68 -5.32 38.08 3.73
N LYS A 69 -6.11 39.09 4.16
CA LYS A 69 -5.89 39.89 5.36
C LYS A 69 -6.59 39.25 6.55
N ARG A 70 -6.01 39.36 7.73
CA ARG A 70 -6.59 38.85 8.98
C ARG A 70 -6.17 39.67 10.16
N HIS A 71 -7.03 39.80 11.16
CA HIS A 71 -6.73 40.51 12.41
C HIS A 71 -5.80 39.69 13.30
N ARG A 72 -4.84 40.41 13.90
CA ARG A 72 -3.98 39.89 14.94
C ARG A 72 -4.53 40.33 16.28
N TYR A 73 -4.60 39.40 17.25
CA TYR A 73 -5.09 39.68 18.60
C TYR A 73 -4.00 39.48 19.62
N LEU A 74 -3.99 40.33 20.64
CA LEU A 74 -3.17 40.19 21.83
C LEU A 74 -4.03 39.52 22.91
N ILE A 75 -3.46 38.52 23.56
CA ILE A 75 -4.06 37.87 24.74
C ILE A 75 -3.04 37.79 25.85
N TRP A 76 -3.46 38.12 27.07
CA TRP A 76 -2.65 37.99 28.27
C TRP A 76 -2.80 36.60 28.87
N ASN A 77 -1.69 36.06 29.37
CA ASN A 77 -1.68 34.83 30.15
C ASN A 77 -0.68 34.97 31.34
N LYS A 78 -0.57 33.93 32.18
CA LYS A 78 0.32 33.95 33.36
C LYS A 78 1.79 34.24 33.03
N ASN A 79 2.24 34.01 31.80
CA ASN A 79 3.62 34.19 31.34
C ASN A 79 3.82 35.46 30.49
N GLY A 80 2.86 36.40 30.53
CA GLY A 80 2.89 37.64 29.74
C GLY A 80 1.84 37.64 28.60
N TYR A 81 2.15 38.34 27.51
CA TYR A 81 1.24 38.42 26.36
C TYR A 81 1.73 37.59 25.18
N ARG A 82 0.80 37.14 24.35
CA ARG A 82 1.07 36.48 23.08
C ARG A 82 0.15 36.98 21.98
N PHE A 83 0.64 36.88 20.74
CA PHE A 83 -0.21 37.18 19.55
C PHE A 83 -0.85 35.92 19.03
N ILE A 84 -2.12 36.03 18.62
CA ILE A 84 -2.93 34.98 18.07
C ILE A 84 -3.73 35.48 16.87
N TYR A 85 -4.10 34.59 15.98
CA TYR A 85 -4.94 34.83 14.81
C TYR A 85 -6.16 33.92 14.91
N LEU A 86 -7.30 34.48 15.35
CA LEU A 86 -8.52 33.72 15.64
C LEU A 86 -9.15 33.15 14.38
N SER A 87 -9.10 33.91 13.28
CA SER A 87 -9.59 33.42 11.98
C SER A 87 -8.81 32.20 11.47
N ASP A 88 -7.49 32.15 11.67
CA ASP A 88 -6.71 30.97 11.31
C ASP A 88 -7.17 29.73 12.10
N ILE A 89 -7.46 29.90 13.39
CA ILE A 89 -7.96 28.81 14.25
C ILE A 89 -9.33 28.35 13.76
N ALA A 90 -10.24 29.27 13.53
CA ALA A 90 -11.59 28.98 13.05
C ALA A 90 -11.60 28.28 11.66
N LEU A 91 -10.64 28.64 10.80
CA LEU A 91 -10.46 28.04 9.47
C LEU A 91 -9.57 26.79 9.46
N GLY A 92 -9.12 26.30 10.63
CA GLY A 92 -8.25 25.14 10.74
C GLY A 92 -6.85 25.34 10.16
N VAL A 93 -6.38 26.58 10.08
CA VAL A 93 -5.06 26.93 9.54
C VAL A 93 -4.03 26.98 10.66
N LYS A 94 -3.10 26.02 10.67
CA LYS A 94 -2.07 25.92 11.72
C LYS A 94 -1.00 27.02 11.59
N LYS A 95 -0.37 27.36 12.71
CA LYS A 95 0.78 28.29 12.71
C LYS A 95 1.87 27.80 11.74
N TYR A 96 2.40 28.69 10.91
CA TYR A 96 3.41 28.41 9.87
C TYR A 96 2.97 27.46 8.73
N GLN A 97 1.73 27.08 8.65
CA GLN A 97 1.21 26.31 7.52
C GLN A 97 1.27 27.15 6.24
N ARG A 98 1.87 26.60 5.17
CA ARG A 98 1.98 27.26 3.85
C ARG A 98 1.08 26.65 2.79
N ILE A 99 0.64 25.41 3.00
CA ILE A 99 -0.18 24.63 2.06
C ILE A 99 -1.47 24.27 2.79
N THR A 100 -2.60 24.49 2.15
CA THR A 100 -3.91 24.16 2.76
C THR A 100 -4.01 22.66 3.05
N THR A 101 -4.72 22.33 4.10
CA THR A 101 -5.00 20.94 4.50
C THR A 101 -5.62 20.15 3.35
N HIS A 102 -6.55 20.74 2.61
CA HIS A 102 -7.19 20.12 1.45
C HIS A 102 -6.16 19.70 0.37
N LEU A 103 -5.23 20.60 0.00
CA LEU A 103 -4.18 20.26 -0.98
C LEU A 103 -3.24 19.19 -0.44
N GLN A 104 -2.88 19.23 0.85
CA GLN A 104 -2.06 18.17 1.47
C GLN A 104 -2.75 16.80 1.38
N ILE A 105 -4.04 16.71 1.71
CA ILE A 105 -4.83 15.48 1.61
C ILE A 105 -4.91 14.99 0.15
N LYS A 106 -5.08 15.90 -0.81
CA LYS A 106 -5.10 15.55 -2.23
C LYS A 106 -3.77 14.93 -2.69
N ILE A 107 -2.65 15.53 -2.29
CA ILE A 107 -1.30 14.99 -2.56
C ILE A 107 -1.13 13.61 -1.92
N LEU A 108 -1.48 13.45 -0.63
CA LEU A 108 -1.40 12.17 0.06
C LEU A 108 -2.31 11.09 -0.57
N SER A 109 -3.47 11.48 -1.08
CA SER A 109 -4.37 10.58 -1.81
C SER A 109 -3.77 10.09 -3.14
N LEU A 110 -3.03 10.96 -3.85
CA LEU A 110 -2.30 10.56 -5.07
C LEU A 110 -1.14 9.62 -4.73
N ILE A 111 -0.40 9.87 -3.64
CA ILE A 111 0.64 8.97 -3.13
C ILE A 111 0.04 7.61 -2.78
N ALA A 112 -1.08 7.59 -2.08
CA ALA A 112 -1.78 6.36 -1.71
C ALA A 112 -2.23 5.55 -2.93
N LYS A 113 -2.54 6.22 -4.04
CA LYS A 113 -2.81 5.58 -5.35
C LYS A 113 -1.54 5.16 -6.09
N GLY A 114 -0.36 5.34 -5.48
CA GLY A 114 0.94 4.97 -6.04
C GLY A 114 1.48 5.90 -7.12
N LYS A 115 1.01 7.14 -7.21
CA LYS A 115 1.56 8.13 -8.13
C LYS A 115 2.97 8.55 -7.71
N ARG A 116 3.89 8.67 -8.68
CA ARG A 116 5.25 9.17 -8.44
C ARG A 116 5.21 10.67 -8.15
N TYR A 117 6.25 11.20 -7.54
CA TYR A 117 6.34 12.63 -7.21
C TYR A 117 6.23 13.53 -8.45
N GLN A 118 6.81 13.11 -9.57
CA GLN A 118 6.67 13.83 -10.84
C GLN A 118 5.21 13.84 -11.31
N ASP A 119 4.56 12.67 -11.34
CA ASP A 119 3.14 12.56 -11.74
C ASP A 119 2.25 13.45 -10.85
N ILE A 120 2.59 13.60 -9.55
CA ILE A 120 1.87 14.49 -8.63
C ILE A 120 2.11 15.96 -8.99
N SER A 121 3.35 16.34 -9.29
CA SER A 121 3.68 17.69 -9.75
C SER A 121 2.93 18.03 -11.04
N ASP A 122 2.88 17.09 -11.97
CA ASP A 122 2.18 17.23 -13.25
C ASP A 122 0.65 17.36 -13.10
N CYS A 123 0.07 16.81 -12.02
CA CYS A 123 -1.36 17.03 -11.68
C CYS A 123 -1.66 18.47 -11.24
N PHE A 124 -0.64 19.26 -10.87
CA PHE A 124 -0.80 20.63 -10.39
C PHE A 124 0.25 21.56 -11.02
N PRO A 125 0.30 21.69 -12.35
CA PRO A 125 1.38 22.43 -13.03
C PRO A 125 1.45 23.90 -12.62
N HIS A 126 0.30 24.53 -12.33
CA HIS A 126 0.17 25.90 -11.88
C HIS A 126 0.65 26.17 -10.44
N LEU A 127 0.94 25.12 -9.65
CA LEU A 127 1.37 25.26 -8.25
C LEU A 127 2.88 25.11 -8.04
N ASN A 128 3.63 24.64 -9.04
CA ASN A 128 5.08 24.37 -8.96
C ASN A 128 5.47 23.55 -7.72
N ILE A 129 4.75 22.45 -7.46
CA ILE A 129 4.97 21.59 -6.30
C ILE A 129 6.25 20.77 -6.51
N SER A 130 7.30 21.04 -5.73
CA SER A 130 8.55 20.30 -5.80
C SER A 130 8.48 18.96 -5.08
N SER A 131 9.35 18.01 -5.47
CA SER A 131 9.53 16.72 -4.78
C SER A 131 9.88 16.89 -3.28
N ASN A 132 10.61 17.94 -2.92
CA ASN A 132 10.90 18.28 -1.52
C ASN A 132 9.64 18.70 -0.76
N THR A 133 8.74 19.44 -1.40
CA THR A 133 7.44 19.81 -0.81
C THR A 133 6.61 18.56 -0.51
N ILE A 134 6.53 17.61 -1.46
CA ILE A 134 5.82 16.35 -1.28
C ILE A 134 6.45 15.53 -0.14
N THR A 135 7.77 15.40 -0.13
CA THR A 135 8.52 14.73 0.94
C THR A 135 8.23 15.34 2.32
N ASN A 136 8.21 16.68 2.41
CA ASN A 136 7.90 17.38 3.66
C ASN A 136 6.46 17.14 4.13
N ILE A 137 5.49 17.08 3.22
CA ILE A 137 4.10 16.73 3.54
C ILE A 137 4.06 15.32 4.15
N ILE A 138 4.67 14.32 3.50
CA ILE A 138 4.73 12.95 4.02
C ILE A 138 5.39 12.89 5.40
N ASN A 139 6.53 13.59 5.58
CA ASN A 139 7.27 13.58 6.84
C ASN A 139 6.47 14.16 8.00
N ARG A 140 5.73 15.24 7.77
CA ARG A 140 4.92 15.93 8.80
C ARG A 140 3.61 15.20 9.10
N THR A 141 3.13 14.38 8.18
CA THR A 141 1.90 13.60 8.40
C THR A 141 2.09 12.65 9.57
N LYS A 142 1.29 12.80 10.61
CA LYS A 142 1.13 11.81 11.66
C LYS A 142 0.26 10.68 11.09
N LEU A 143 0.74 9.46 11.15
CA LEU A 143 0.04 8.29 10.63
C LEU A 143 0.22 7.14 11.62
N ASP A 144 -0.88 6.53 12.02
CA ASP A 144 -0.88 5.31 12.82
C ASP A 144 -0.23 4.16 12.05
N SER A 145 0.13 3.08 12.74
CA SER A 145 0.58 1.86 12.08
C SER A 145 -0.54 1.29 11.18
N LEU A 146 -0.16 0.55 10.12
CA LEU A 146 -1.15 -0.09 9.26
C LEU A 146 -2.13 -0.98 10.05
N GLU A 147 -1.63 -1.69 11.06
CA GLU A 147 -2.44 -2.52 11.94
C GLU A 147 -3.50 -1.69 12.69
N THR A 148 -3.10 -0.59 13.32
CA THR A 148 -4.01 0.30 14.04
C THR A 148 -5.06 0.90 13.10
N ILE A 149 -4.66 1.29 11.90
CA ILE A 149 -5.57 1.80 10.87
C ILE A 149 -6.61 0.74 10.48
N ILE A 150 -6.17 -0.50 10.24
CA ILE A 150 -7.04 -1.62 9.91
C ILE A 150 -8.04 -1.87 11.04
N MET A 151 -7.57 -1.93 12.29
CA MET A 151 -8.43 -2.15 13.44
C MET A 151 -9.54 -1.10 13.59
N LYS A 152 -9.19 0.18 13.37
CA LYS A 152 -10.12 1.31 13.58
C LYS A 152 -11.08 1.56 12.42
N LYS A 153 -10.67 1.27 11.18
CA LYS A 153 -11.34 1.80 9.97
C LYS A 153 -11.83 0.73 8.99
N THR A 154 -11.56 -0.55 9.22
CA THR A 154 -11.98 -1.60 8.28
C THR A 154 -13.42 -2.04 8.55
N LYS A 155 -14.21 -2.16 7.48
CA LYS A 155 -15.50 -2.85 7.52
C LYS A 155 -15.27 -4.34 7.33
N THR A 156 -15.81 -5.14 8.23
CA THR A 156 -15.70 -6.59 8.23
C THR A 156 -16.58 -7.21 7.14
N ILE A 157 -16.13 -8.30 6.55
CA ILE A 157 -16.80 -9.02 5.45
C ILE A 157 -17.19 -10.40 5.97
N ASN A 158 -18.39 -10.85 5.66
CA ASN A 158 -18.81 -12.21 5.99
C ASN A 158 -18.13 -13.22 5.08
N LEU A 159 -17.55 -14.27 5.67
CA LEU A 159 -17.04 -15.44 4.93
C LEU A 159 -18.16 -16.44 4.68
N ASP A 160 -18.12 -17.02 3.47
CA ASP A 160 -19.01 -18.12 3.12
C ASP A 160 -18.36 -19.45 3.54
N GLN A 161 -17.35 -19.92 2.79
CA GLN A 161 -16.75 -21.25 2.98
C GLN A 161 -15.25 -21.22 3.13
N TYR A 162 -14.54 -20.46 2.30
CA TYR A 162 -13.08 -20.44 2.21
C TYR A 162 -12.49 -19.07 2.49
N LEU A 163 -11.37 -19.05 3.21
CA LEU A 163 -10.47 -17.92 3.26
C LEU A 163 -9.11 -18.33 2.68
N TYR A 164 -8.71 -17.69 1.61
CA TYR A 164 -7.40 -17.84 1.00
C TYR A 164 -6.41 -16.88 1.64
N VAL A 165 -5.27 -17.40 2.07
CA VAL A 165 -4.19 -16.63 2.70
C VAL A 165 -2.91 -16.92 1.94
N ASN A 166 -2.54 -16.01 1.04
CA ASN A 166 -1.32 -16.16 0.26
C ASN A 166 -0.20 -15.38 0.94
N ILE A 167 0.97 -16.00 1.12
CA ILE A 167 2.08 -15.44 1.88
C ILE A 167 3.37 -15.56 1.07
N ASP A 168 4.12 -14.46 0.99
CA ASP A 168 5.45 -14.45 0.38
C ASP A 168 6.31 -13.33 0.96
N ASP A 169 7.62 -13.48 0.89
CA ASP A 169 8.62 -12.52 1.35
C ASP A 169 9.27 -11.79 0.16
N THR A 170 9.41 -10.49 0.27
CA THR A 170 10.21 -9.71 -0.68
C THR A 170 11.25 -8.86 0.05
N PHE A 171 12.35 -8.56 -0.62
CA PHE A 171 13.48 -7.84 -0.04
C PHE A 171 13.66 -6.49 -0.70
N LEU A 172 13.91 -5.46 0.12
CA LEU A 172 14.14 -4.09 -0.31
C LEU A 172 15.36 -3.49 0.36
N ASN A 173 16.03 -2.56 -0.36
CA ASN A 173 17.07 -1.75 0.21
C ASN A 173 16.50 -0.36 0.58
N LEU A 174 16.48 -0.04 1.86
CA LEU A 174 16.02 1.25 2.39
C LEU A 174 17.16 1.97 3.10
N LYS A 175 17.12 3.31 3.13
CA LYS A 175 18.06 4.11 3.91
C LYS A 175 17.56 4.25 5.35
N GLU A 176 18.42 3.89 6.30
CA GLU A 176 18.24 4.16 7.73
C GLU A 176 19.56 4.76 8.25
N ASN A 177 19.51 5.92 8.91
CA ASN A 177 20.70 6.65 9.38
C ASN A 177 21.76 6.83 8.28
N ASN A 178 21.35 7.25 7.09
CA ASN A 178 22.17 7.45 5.88
C ASN A 178 22.89 6.20 5.34
N LYS A 179 22.64 5.01 5.90
CA LYS A 179 23.19 3.74 5.40
C LYS A 179 22.11 2.94 4.68
N LYS A 180 22.48 2.27 3.58
CA LYS A 180 21.59 1.31 2.89
C LYS A 180 21.53 0.05 3.75
N GLN A 181 20.31 -0.39 4.06
CA GLN A 181 20.04 -1.62 4.80
C GLN A 181 19.00 -2.44 4.09
N GLN A 182 19.19 -3.76 4.03
CA GLN A 182 18.22 -4.67 3.45
C GLN A 182 17.13 -5.01 4.46
N TYR A 183 15.87 -4.82 4.03
CA TYR A 183 14.67 -5.16 4.77
C TYR A 183 13.94 -6.29 4.07
N ARG A 184 13.31 -7.14 4.87
CA ARG A 184 12.34 -8.13 4.42
C ARG A 184 10.94 -7.59 4.67
N ILE A 185 10.12 -7.59 3.62
CA ILE A 185 8.68 -7.36 3.73
C ILE A 185 8.01 -8.70 3.52
N ARG A 186 7.34 -9.19 4.56
CA ARG A 186 6.46 -10.34 4.48
C ARG A 186 5.07 -9.85 4.17
N VAL A 187 4.52 -10.28 3.05
CA VAL A 187 3.21 -9.86 2.56
C VAL A 187 2.22 -10.98 2.77
N VAL A 188 1.05 -10.61 3.28
CA VAL A 188 -0.08 -11.53 3.46
C VAL A 188 -1.27 -10.96 2.69
N LEU A 189 -1.71 -11.70 1.69
CA LEU A 189 -2.88 -11.41 0.90
C LEU A 189 -4.02 -12.32 1.33
N PHE A 190 -5.13 -11.73 1.73
CA PHE A 190 -6.37 -12.44 2.08
C PHE A 190 -7.40 -12.22 0.97
N HIS A 191 -8.18 -13.25 0.61
CA HIS A 191 -9.31 -13.11 -0.31
C HIS A 191 -10.29 -14.29 -0.18
N THR A 192 -11.47 -14.16 -0.78
CA THR A 192 -12.53 -15.19 -0.71
C THR A 192 -12.72 -15.93 -2.04
N GLY A 193 -11.71 -15.92 -2.90
CA GLY A 193 -11.77 -16.53 -4.24
C GLY A 193 -11.70 -15.49 -5.35
N TYR A 194 -12.20 -15.86 -6.54
CA TYR A 194 -12.32 -14.94 -7.68
C TYR A 194 -13.72 -14.33 -7.75
N ASP A 195 -13.78 -13.08 -8.15
CA ASP A 195 -15.02 -12.39 -8.53
C ASP A 195 -15.35 -12.79 -9.98
N LEU A 196 -16.24 -13.76 -10.15
CA LEU A 196 -16.56 -14.33 -11.46
C LEU A 196 -17.25 -13.33 -12.37
N GLU A 197 -18.03 -12.39 -11.83
CA GLU A 197 -18.73 -11.36 -12.61
C GLU A 197 -17.76 -10.34 -13.20
N LYS A 198 -16.70 -10.01 -12.48
CA LYS A 198 -15.69 -9.02 -12.91
C LYS A 198 -14.47 -9.65 -13.59
N SER A 199 -14.29 -10.96 -13.46
CA SER A 199 -13.17 -11.67 -14.06
C SER A 199 -13.41 -11.92 -15.55
N ARG A 200 -12.32 -11.90 -16.32
CA ARG A 200 -12.28 -12.26 -17.74
C ARG A 200 -11.32 -13.44 -17.93
N PRO A 201 -11.33 -14.16 -19.05
CA PRO A 201 -10.40 -15.26 -19.30
C PRO A 201 -8.93 -14.86 -19.14
N ASP A 202 -8.58 -13.65 -19.58
CA ASP A 202 -7.23 -13.07 -19.52
C ASP A 202 -6.92 -12.35 -18.21
N LYS A 203 -7.94 -12.01 -17.39
CA LYS A 203 -7.78 -11.21 -16.17
C LYS A 203 -8.69 -11.67 -15.05
N LYS A 204 -8.14 -12.41 -14.11
CA LYS A 204 -8.85 -12.83 -12.89
C LYS A 204 -8.80 -11.74 -11.81
N ILE A 205 -9.95 -11.42 -11.25
CA ILE A 205 -10.10 -10.41 -10.18
C ILE A 205 -10.42 -11.12 -8.87
N LEU A 206 -9.68 -10.82 -7.81
CA LEU A 206 -9.90 -11.40 -6.49
C LEU A 206 -11.12 -10.78 -5.81
N LYS A 207 -11.98 -11.63 -5.27
CA LYS A 207 -13.14 -11.23 -4.47
C LYS A 207 -12.71 -10.90 -3.04
N ASN A 208 -13.16 -9.76 -2.52
CA ASN A 208 -12.95 -9.37 -1.12
C ASN A 208 -11.48 -9.34 -0.68
N SER A 209 -10.55 -8.98 -1.57
CA SER A 209 -9.13 -8.96 -1.26
C SER A 209 -8.75 -7.94 -0.18
N ARG A 210 -7.82 -8.32 0.69
CA ARG A 210 -7.21 -7.49 1.74
C ARG A 210 -5.73 -7.81 1.85
N ILE A 211 -4.91 -6.81 2.18
CA ILE A 211 -3.46 -6.97 2.28
C ILE A 211 -2.97 -6.51 3.64
N PHE A 212 -2.04 -7.28 4.20
CA PHE A 212 -1.27 -6.91 5.38
C PHE A 212 0.21 -7.15 5.15
N MET A 213 1.08 -6.51 5.94
CA MET A 213 2.52 -6.70 5.83
C MET A 213 3.22 -6.62 7.18
N PHE A 214 4.35 -7.31 7.24
CA PHE A 214 5.36 -7.16 8.28
C PHE A 214 6.63 -6.59 7.64
N LEU A 215 7.29 -5.63 8.30
CA LEU A 215 8.57 -5.11 7.86
C LEU A 215 9.61 -5.27 8.96
N ASN A 216 10.67 -6.03 8.67
CA ASN A 216 11.79 -6.23 9.58
C ASN A 216 13.12 -6.15 8.83
N LYS A 217 14.23 -5.96 9.55
CA LYS A 217 15.56 -6.13 8.96
C LYS A 217 15.73 -7.58 8.48
N LYS A 218 16.48 -7.77 7.40
CA LYS A 218 16.66 -9.09 6.80
C LYS A 218 17.10 -10.17 7.80
N ASN A 219 17.99 -9.83 8.73
CA ASN A 219 18.58 -10.75 9.68
C ASN A 219 17.89 -10.78 11.06
N GLU A 220 16.78 -10.05 11.22
CA GLU A 220 15.99 -10.15 12.44
C GLU A 220 15.27 -11.48 12.51
N TYR A 221 15.34 -12.09 13.70
CA TYR A 221 14.57 -13.30 14.00
C TYR A 221 13.07 -12.99 14.04
N TYR A 222 12.30 -13.89 13.48
CA TYR A 222 10.84 -13.87 13.55
C TYR A 222 10.36 -15.06 14.35
N ASP A 223 9.60 -14.80 15.39
CA ASP A 223 8.81 -15.83 16.03
C ASP A 223 7.60 -16.17 15.14
N ASN A 224 7.64 -17.35 14.55
CA ASN A 224 6.61 -17.81 13.62
C ASN A 224 5.23 -17.94 14.30
N GLN A 225 5.18 -18.30 15.58
CA GLN A 225 3.94 -18.40 16.35
C GLN A 225 3.30 -17.03 16.51
N LEU A 226 4.09 -16.02 16.88
CA LEU A 226 3.59 -14.63 16.98
C LEU A 226 3.13 -14.08 15.64
N ILE A 227 3.84 -14.39 14.55
CA ILE A 227 3.44 -13.98 13.19
C ILE A 227 2.09 -14.61 12.83
N PHE A 228 1.91 -15.92 12.99
CA PHE A 228 0.65 -16.57 12.67
C PHE A 228 -0.49 -16.09 13.56
N LYS A 229 -0.27 -15.90 14.87
CA LYS A 229 -1.25 -15.29 15.77
C LYS A 229 -1.69 -13.90 15.27
N LYS A 230 -0.74 -13.10 14.79
CA LYS A 230 -1.04 -11.78 14.23
C LYS A 230 -1.80 -11.86 12.91
N ILE A 231 -1.43 -12.79 12.00
CA ILE A 231 -2.16 -13.05 10.75
C ILE A 231 -3.61 -13.45 11.04
N GLN A 232 -3.85 -14.33 12.01
CA GLN A 232 -5.18 -14.74 12.44
C GLN A 232 -6.00 -13.57 12.98
N ASN A 233 -5.41 -12.74 13.85
CA ASN A 233 -6.08 -11.55 14.39
C ASN A 233 -6.47 -10.58 13.28
N ILE A 234 -5.58 -10.31 12.34
CA ILE A 234 -5.86 -9.46 11.19
C ILE A 234 -6.96 -10.06 10.28
N ALA A 235 -6.93 -11.39 10.08
CA ALA A 235 -7.99 -12.07 9.34
C ALA A 235 -9.37 -11.87 10.02
N LYS A 236 -9.45 -11.97 11.35
CA LYS A 236 -10.69 -11.76 12.13
C LYS A 236 -11.19 -10.30 12.08
N ILE A 237 -10.29 -9.33 11.89
CA ILE A 237 -10.69 -7.93 11.68
C ILE A 237 -11.27 -7.75 10.27
N PHE A 238 -10.68 -8.38 9.28
CA PHE A 238 -11.15 -8.28 7.89
C PHE A 238 -12.43 -9.08 7.62
N TYR A 239 -12.58 -10.23 8.31
CA TYR A 239 -13.64 -11.19 8.00
C TYR A 239 -14.31 -11.74 9.25
N ASN A 240 -15.64 -11.86 9.20
CA ASN A 240 -16.42 -12.61 10.18
C ASN A 240 -16.34 -14.11 9.89
N ASN A 241 -16.61 -14.93 10.90
CA ASN A 241 -16.68 -16.40 10.78
C ASN A 241 -15.36 -17.08 10.36
N VAL A 242 -14.21 -16.46 10.57
CA VAL A 242 -12.89 -17.04 10.25
C VAL A 242 -12.68 -18.40 10.91
N ASP A 243 -13.15 -18.57 12.14
CA ASP A 243 -12.99 -19.83 12.90
C ASP A 243 -13.84 -20.99 12.35
N LYS A 244 -14.89 -20.68 11.54
CA LYS A 244 -15.75 -21.67 10.89
C LYS A 244 -15.32 -21.94 9.44
N ALA A 245 -14.54 -21.06 8.85
CA ALA A 245 -14.10 -21.16 7.47
C ALA A 245 -12.95 -22.15 7.32
N LYS A 246 -12.85 -22.76 6.13
CA LYS A 246 -11.68 -23.53 5.74
C LYS A 246 -10.59 -22.58 5.25
N ILE A 247 -9.41 -22.64 5.87
CA ILE A 247 -8.31 -21.73 5.59
C ILE A 247 -7.36 -22.38 4.60
N ILE A 248 -7.14 -21.74 3.45
CA ILE A 248 -6.22 -22.23 2.41
C ILE A 248 -4.99 -21.33 2.41
N ILE A 249 -3.84 -21.87 2.86
CA ILE A 249 -2.58 -21.11 2.94
C ILE A 249 -1.67 -21.52 1.80
N SER A 250 -1.27 -20.55 0.98
CA SER A 250 -0.34 -20.77 -0.14
C SER A 250 0.93 -19.94 0.03
N GLY A 251 2.08 -20.54 -0.32
CA GLY A 251 3.38 -19.87 -0.28
C GLY A 251 4.50 -20.63 -0.98
N ASP A 252 5.71 -20.06 -0.90
CA ASP A 252 6.92 -20.49 -1.63
C ASP A 252 7.56 -21.78 -1.14
N GLY A 253 7.02 -22.44 -0.12
CA GLY A 253 7.59 -23.65 0.49
C GLY A 253 8.54 -23.39 1.66
N ALA A 254 8.65 -22.16 2.13
CA ALA A 254 9.40 -21.87 3.34
C ALA A 254 8.85 -22.66 4.54
N SER A 255 9.74 -23.17 5.38
CA SER A 255 9.37 -24.11 6.48
C SER A 255 8.27 -23.58 7.39
N TRP A 256 8.28 -22.29 7.69
CA TRP A 256 7.28 -21.68 8.55
C TRP A 256 5.89 -21.58 7.88
N ILE A 257 5.81 -21.46 6.55
CA ILE A 257 4.54 -21.43 5.80
C ILE A 257 4.00 -22.86 5.66
N ARG A 258 4.85 -23.82 5.21
CA ARG A 258 4.38 -25.20 5.04
C ARG A 258 3.96 -25.88 6.35
N ASN A 259 4.49 -25.42 7.49
CA ASN A 259 4.08 -25.88 8.82
C ASN A 259 2.92 -25.08 9.43
N CYS A 260 2.14 -24.36 8.62
CA CYS A 260 1.07 -23.48 9.06
C CYS A 260 0.02 -24.18 9.95
N GLN A 261 -0.25 -25.48 9.74
CA GLN A 261 -1.20 -26.25 10.54
C GLN A 261 -0.82 -26.32 12.03
N ARG A 262 0.47 -26.19 12.38
CA ARG A 262 0.92 -26.11 13.78
C ARG A 262 0.41 -24.84 14.49
N TYR A 263 0.22 -23.77 13.73
CA TYR A 263 -0.17 -22.45 14.24
C TYR A 263 -1.63 -22.12 13.94
N TRP A 264 -2.18 -22.76 12.88
CA TRP A 264 -3.57 -22.57 12.45
C TRP A 264 -4.18 -23.92 12.05
N PRO A 265 -4.70 -24.71 13.02
CA PRO A 265 -5.07 -26.13 12.82
C PRO A 265 -6.04 -26.39 11.67
N ASN A 266 -7.02 -25.47 11.43
CA ASN A 266 -8.00 -25.62 10.35
C ASN A 266 -7.47 -25.17 8.98
N SER A 267 -6.16 -24.98 8.84
CA SER A 267 -5.56 -24.58 7.58
C SER A 267 -5.10 -25.77 6.74
N ILE A 268 -5.16 -25.59 5.42
CA ILE A 268 -4.61 -26.49 4.43
C ILE A 268 -3.47 -25.76 3.73
N TYR A 269 -2.29 -26.39 3.70
CA TYR A 269 -1.15 -25.87 2.97
C TYR A 269 -1.18 -26.27 1.48
N ILE A 270 -0.86 -25.31 0.60
CA ILE A 270 -0.67 -25.54 -0.84
C ILE A 270 0.63 -24.88 -1.26
N LEU A 271 1.48 -25.62 -1.96
CA LEU A 271 2.70 -25.08 -2.55
C LEU A 271 2.34 -24.15 -3.73
N ASP A 272 2.90 -22.94 -3.74
CA ASP A 272 2.66 -21.98 -4.82
C ASP A 272 3.19 -22.52 -6.17
N ARG A 273 2.28 -22.53 -7.15
CA ARG A 273 2.55 -22.97 -8.53
C ARG A 273 3.63 -22.15 -9.23
N PHE A 274 3.67 -20.85 -9.00
CA PHE A 274 4.66 -19.99 -9.62
C PHE A 274 6.09 -20.39 -9.23
N HIS A 275 6.33 -20.58 -7.93
CA HIS A 275 7.64 -20.96 -7.42
C HIS A 275 8.07 -22.35 -7.90
N MET A 276 7.15 -23.29 -7.94
CA MET A 276 7.45 -24.65 -8.44
C MET A 276 7.78 -24.64 -9.93
N ILE A 277 6.96 -24.01 -10.76
CA ILE A 277 7.18 -23.91 -12.21
C ILE A 277 8.49 -23.19 -12.52
N ARG A 278 8.82 -22.14 -11.77
CA ARG A 278 10.11 -21.45 -11.91
C ARG A 278 11.31 -22.39 -11.63
N LYS A 279 11.24 -23.21 -10.58
CA LYS A 279 12.29 -24.20 -10.27
C LYS A 279 12.40 -25.26 -11.37
N LEU A 280 11.28 -25.77 -11.89
CA LEU A 280 11.28 -26.71 -13.01
C LEU A 280 11.93 -26.12 -14.26
N ARG A 281 11.58 -24.90 -14.64
CA ARG A 281 12.15 -24.20 -15.81
C ARG A 281 13.66 -23.97 -15.70
N GLN A 282 14.17 -23.76 -14.51
CA GLN A 282 15.62 -23.59 -14.29
C GLN A 282 16.43 -24.84 -14.58
N LEU A 283 15.88 -26.03 -14.33
CA LEU A 283 16.54 -27.33 -14.58
C LEU A 283 16.17 -27.91 -15.93
N PHE A 284 14.90 -27.90 -16.26
CA PHE A 284 14.30 -28.48 -17.45
C PHE A 284 13.75 -27.35 -18.32
N ASN A 285 14.66 -26.66 -19.06
CA ASN A 285 14.27 -25.52 -19.90
C ASN A 285 13.29 -25.97 -21.00
N PRO A 286 12.03 -25.49 -21.03
CA PRO A 286 11.04 -25.91 -22.01
C PRO A 286 11.38 -25.48 -23.44
N ASN A 287 12.32 -24.54 -23.64
CA ASN A 287 12.80 -24.14 -24.98
C ASN A 287 13.85 -25.15 -25.53
N ASN A 288 14.35 -26.06 -24.72
CA ASN A 288 15.22 -27.14 -25.15
C ASN A 288 14.36 -28.33 -25.57
N LYS A 289 14.44 -28.74 -26.86
CA LYS A 289 13.62 -29.83 -27.44
C LYS A 289 13.76 -31.14 -26.66
N LEU A 290 14.92 -31.46 -26.10
CA LEU A 290 15.17 -32.69 -25.32
C LEU A 290 14.55 -32.59 -23.92
N MET A 291 14.50 -31.42 -23.32
CA MET A 291 13.99 -31.22 -21.95
C MET A 291 12.51 -30.83 -21.89
N GLN A 292 11.95 -30.38 -22.99
CA GLN A 292 10.54 -29.99 -23.07
C GLN A 292 9.57 -31.11 -22.64
N PRO A 293 9.67 -32.35 -23.12
CA PRO A 293 8.75 -33.42 -22.70
C PRO A 293 8.87 -33.71 -21.20
N VAL A 294 10.08 -33.65 -20.65
CA VAL A 294 10.33 -33.89 -19.21
C VAL A 294 9.71 -32.78 -18.38
N TYR A 295 9.87 -31.53 -18.80
CA TYR A 295 9.25 -30.37 -18.16
C TYR A 295 7.72 -30.50 -18.16
N GLU A 296 7.10 -30.82 -19.29
CA GLU A 296 5.64 -30.95 -19.38
C GLU A 296 5.11 -32.12 -18.54
N ASN A 297 5.80 -33.26 -18.51
CA ASN A 297 5.41 -34.38 -17.66
C ASN A 297 5.49 -34.03 -16.16
N LEU A 298 6.59 -33.36 -15.73
CA LEU A 298 6.74 -32.89 -14.35
C LEU A 298 5.67 -31.84 -13.99
N ARG A 299 5.40 -30.93 -14.92
CA ARG A 299 4.37 -29.93 -14.75
C ARG A 299 2.98 -30.57 -14.59
N THR A 300 2.63 -31.47 -15.46
CA THR A 300 1.34 -32.22 -15.41
C THR A 300 1.22 -33.03 -14.12
N ALA A 301 2.25 -33.78 -13.74
CA ALA A 301 2.28 -34.52 -12.48
C ALA A 301 2.09 -33.60 -11.27
N PHE A 302 2.74 -32.42 -11.26
CA PHE A 302 2.58 -31.43 -10.20
C PHE A 302 1.15 -30.91 -10.11
N PHE A 303 0.55 -30.47 -11.24
CA PHE A 303 -0.81 -29.96 -11.25
C PHE A 303 -1.86 -31.00 -10.83
N ASN A 304 -1.61 -32.28 -11.13
CA ASN A 304 -2.44 -33.40 -10.72
C ASN A 304 -2.18 -33.85 -9.27
N GLY A 305 -1.28 -33.18 -8.54
CA GLY A 305 -0.92 -33.53 -7.18
C GLY A 305 -0.21 -34.90 -7.07
N ASN A 306 0.41 -35.37 -8.15
CA ASN A 306 1.05 -36.68 -8.20
C ASN A 306 2.53 -36.58 -7.86
N TYR A 307 2.81 -36.49 -6.56
CA TYR A 307 4.20 -36.46 -6.01
C TYR A 307 5.03 -37.66 -6.43
N GLN A 308 4.45 -38.88 -6.40
CA GLN A 308 5.18 -40.11 -6.71
C GLN A 308 5.69 -40.14 -8.15
N GLU A 309 4.83 -39.69 -9.09
CA GLU A 309 5.24 -39.59 -10.50
C GLU A 309 6.34 -38.54 -10.70
N MET A 310 6.27 -37.41 -9.99
CA MET A 310 7.34 -36.42 -10.03
C MET A 310 8.67 -37.02 -9.57
N ILE A 311 8.71 -37.75 -8.45
CA ILE A 311 9.91 -38.35 -7.93
C ILE A 311 10.43 -39.43 -8.90
N LYS A 312 9.56 -40.28 -9.48
CA LYS A 312 9.92 -41.26 -10.49
C LYS A 312 10.62 -40.64 -11.70
N ILE A 313 10.06 -39.54 -12.24
CA ILE A 313 10.66 -38.79 -13.36
C ILE A 313 12.05 -38.26 -12.95
N LEU A 314 12.14 -37.61 -11.78
CA LEU A 314 13.38 -36.98 -11.29
C LEU A 314 14.45 -38.01 -10.85
N SER A 315 14.10 -39.28 -10.70
CA SER A 315 15.08 -40.34 -10.31
C SER A 315 15.92 -40.84 -11.46
N LYS A 316 15.60 -40.47 -12.70
CA LYS A 316 16.43 -40.81 -13.87
C LYS A 316 17.68 -39.91 -13.93
N ASP A 317 18.73 -40.41 -14.59
CA ASP A 317 19.95 -39.64 -14.82
C ASP A 317 19.77 -38.67 -15.98
N TRP A 318 19.45 -37.42 -15.63
CA TRP A 318 19.16 -36.36 -16.60
C TRP A 318 20.37 -35.57 -17.04
N PHE A 319 21.42 -35.50 -16.19
CA PHE A 319 22.52 -34.57 -16.39
C PHE A 319 23.87 -35.24 -16.13
N ASN A 320 24.83 -35.01 -17.02
CA ASN A 320 26.24 -35.37 -16.80
C ASN A 320 26.99 -34.28 -16.01
N ASP A 321 26.37 -33.12 -15.82
CA ASP A 321 26.93 -31.95 -15.14
C ASP A 321 26.71 -32.04 -13.63
N GLN A 322 27.78 -31.90 -12.84
CA GLN A 322 27.76 -32.00 -11.39
C GLN A 322 26.90 -30.94 -10.73
N TYR A 323 26.95 -29.70 -11.26
CA TYR A 323 26.14 -28.56 -10.74
C TYR A 323 24.65 -28.82 -10.94
N LYS A 324 24.24 -29.28 -12.12
CA LYS A 324 22.84 -29.61 -12.41
C LYS A 324 22.35 -30.79 -11.56
N ASN A 325 23.19 -31.77 -11.32
CA ASN A 325 22.87 -32.89 -10.43
C ASN A 325 22.69 -32.42 -8.97
N LEU A 326 23.49 -31.46 -8.50
CA LEU A 326 23.28 -30.84 -7.20
C LEU A 326 21.92 -30.13 -7.13
N LYS A 327 21.60 -29.35 -8.16
CA LYS A 327 20.29 -28.66 -8.25
C LYS A 327 19.11 -29.63 -8.35
N LEU A 328 19.28 -30.76 -8.97
CA LEU A 328 18.29 -31.84 -9.02
C LEU A 328 18.05 -32.44 -7.62
N LYS A 329 19.13 -32.70 -6.84
CA LYS A 329 19.02 -33.11 -5.45
C LYS A 329 18.30 -32.07 -4.58
N GLU A 330 18.64 -30.80 -4.73
CA GLU A 330 17.95 -29.70 -4.04
C GLU A 330 16.44 -29.68 -4.38
N LEU A 331 16.08 -29.88 -5.66
CA LEU A 331 14.70 -29.95 -6.08
C LEU A 331 13.95 -31.14 -5.47
N LYS A 332 14.54 -32.35 -5.49
CA LYS A 332 13.97 -33.55 -4.85
C LYS A 332 13.71 -33.31 -3.36
N TYR A 333 14.70 -32.76 -2.65
CA TYR A 333 14.57 -32.43 -1.23
C TYR A 333 13.44 -31.38 -1.00
N TYR A 334 13.38 -30.34 -1.82
CA TYR A 334 12.31 -29.32 -1.76
C TYR A 334 10.93 -29.96 -1.94
N LEU A 335 10.74 -30.84 -2.92
CA LEU A 335 9.50 -31.55 -3.14
C LEU A 335 9.12 -32.44 -1.94
N GLN A 336 10.06 -33.20 -1.43
CA GLN A 336 9.85 -34.05 -0.26
C GLN A 336 9.41 -33.24 0.96
N GLN A 337 10.06 -32.10 1.22
CA GLN A 337 9.74 -31.26 2.34
C GLN A 337 8.33 -30.61 2.21
N ASN A 338 7.90 -30.29 1.00
CA ASN A 338 6.57 -29.74 0.77
C ASN A 338 5.47 -30.80 0.81
N GLU A 339 5.77 -32.04 0.41
CA GLU A 339 4.83 -33.15 0.44
C GLU A 339 4.55 -33.64 1.86
N GLN A 340 5.48 -33.51 2.81
CA GLN A 340 5.25 -33.84 4.23
C GLN A 340 3.99 -33.12 4.80
N ASN A 341 3.63 -31.97 4.26
CA ASN A 341 2.43 -31.23 4.61
C ASN A 341 1.40 -31.21 3.45
N GLN A 342 1.45 -32.19 2.56
CA GLN A 342 0.54 -32.37 1.43
C GLN A 342 0.49 -31.17 0.45
N GLY A 343 1.51 -30.31 0.44
CA GLY A 343 1.54 -29.12 -0.38
C GLY A 343 1.52 -29.38 -1.89
N ILE A 344 1.94 -30.57 -2.33
CA ILE A 344 1.87 -31.04 -3.73
C ILE A 344 0.59 -31.84 -3.92
N SER A 345 0.27 -32.80 -3.06
CA SER A 345 -0.96 -33.61 -3.16
C SER A 345 -2.23 -32.75 -3.16
N ASN A 346 -2.21 -31.61 -2.46
CA ASN A 346 -3.33 -30.68 -2.44
C ASN A 346 -3.52 -29.87 -3.76
N GLN A 347 -2.61 -30.01 -4.75
CA GLN A 347 -2.75 -29.30 -6.04
C GLN A 347 -4.00 -29.73 -6.85
N LYS A 348 -4.42 -30.97 -6.72
CA LYS A 348 -5.54 -31.58 -7.49
C LYS A 348 -6.93 -31.13 -7.06
N TYR A 349 -7.08 -30.53 -5.88
CA TYR A 349 -8.39 -30.20 -5.33
C TYR A 349 -8.94 -28.88 -5.87
N ASP A 350 -10.26 -28.81 -6.04
CA ASP A 350 -10.96 -27.63 -6.60
C ASP A 350 -10.82 -26.37 -5.76
N PHE A 351 -10.55 -26.50 -4.44
CA PHE A 351 -10.26 -25.36 -3.61
C PHE A 351 -8.90 -24.71 -3.92
N ASN A 352 -8.03 -25.36 -4.71
CA ASN A 352 -6.77 -24.75 -5.14
C ASN A 352 -6.98 -23.85 -6.37
N ILE A 353 -7.29 -22.62 -6.15
CA ILE A 353 -7.45 -21.61 -7.21
C ILE A 353 -6.13 -20.92 -7.62
N GLY A 354 -5.00 -21.38 -7.07
CA GLY A 354 -3.69 -20.77 -7.29
C GLY A 354 -3.35 -19.69 -6.28
N CYS A 355 -2.19 -19.05 -6.49
CA CYS A 355 -1.64 -18.02 -5.61
C CYS A 355 -1.45 -16.70 -6.37
N SER A 356 -1.93 -15.60 -5.82
CA SER A 356 -1.85 -14.27 -6.44
C SER A 356 -0.84 -13.35 -5.77
N ILE A 357 -0.02 -13.87 -4.84
CA ILE A 357 0.86 -13.06 -4.01
C ILE A 357 1.99 -12.39 -4.81
N GLU A 358 2.61 -13.08 -5.78
CA GLU A 358 3.71 -12.54 -6.57
C GLU A 358 3.26 -11.32 -7.40
N SER A 359 2.08 -11.42 -8.02
CA SER A 359 1.47 -10.28 -8.74
C SER A 359 1.16 -9.13 -7.77
N THR A 360 0.67 -9.44 -6.57
CA THR A 360 0.41 -8.46 -5.50
C THR A 360 1.68 -7.73 -5.07
N ILE A 361 2.77 -8.46 -4.83
CA ILE A 361 4.09 -7.90 -4.50
C ILE A 361 4.59 -6.99 -5.63
N SER A 362 4.47 -7.46 -6.87
CA SER A 362 4.90 -6.69 -8.04
C SER A 362 4.14 -5.36 -8.16
N HIS A 363 2.81 -5.41 -8.09
CA HIS A 363 1.94 -4.26 -8.30
C HIS A 363 1.83 -3.30 -7.11
N HIS A 364 2.04 -3.76 -5.87
CA HIS A 364 1.81 -2.94 -4.68
C HIS A 364 3.08 -2.59 -3.91
N ILE A 365 4.18 -3.32 -4.10
CA ILE A 365 5.44 -3.06 -3.40
C ILE A 365 6.55 -2.66 -4.35
N LYS A 366 6.89 -3.53 -5.31
CA LYS A 366 7.99 -3.27 -6.25
C LYS A 366 7.72 -2.07 -7.14
N TRP A 367 6.48 -1.90 -7.60
CA TRP A 367 6.07 -0.78 -8.43
C TRP A 367 6.18 0.59 -7.72
N LEU A 368 5.91 0.67 -6.40
CA LEU A 368 6.09 1.91 -5.62
C LEU A 368 7.54 2.40 -5.57
N LEU A 369 8.50 1.49 -5.70
CA LEU A 369 9.92 1.85 -5.80
C LEU A 369 10.27 2.45 -7.16
N GLY A 370 9.47 2.17 -8.19
CA GLY A 370 9.68 2.61 -9.58
C GLY A 370 10.89 1.93 -10.22
N TYR A 371 11.13 2.26 -11.49
CA TYR A 371 12.32 1.86 -12.22
C TYR A 371 13.49 2.76 -11.81
N GLY A 372 14.62 2.17 -11.40
CA GLY A 372 15.85 2.86 -11.03
C GLY A 372 16.20 2.76 -9.54
N SER A 373 17.43 3.18 -9.19
CA SER A 373 18.01 3.06 -7.84
C SER A 373 17.48 4.12 -6.86
N LYS A 374 16.17 4.19 -6.67
CA LYS A 374 15.57 5.09 -5.67
C LYS A 374 15.75 4.48 -4.28
N ALA A 375 16.60 5.08 -3.46
CA ALA A 375 16.72 4.69 -2.07
C ALA A 375 15.85 5.61 -1.21
N PHE A 376 14.63 5.16 -0.92
CA PHE A 376 13.78 5.83 0.07
C PHE A 376 14.36 5.68 1.49
N SER A 377 14.14 6.70 2.33
CA SER A 377 14.29 6.48 3.76
C SER A 377 13.22 5.49 4.25
N LYS A 378 13.59 4.62 5.18
CA LYS A 378 12.65 3.66 5.80
C LYS A 378 11.36 4.34 6.29
N LYS A 379 11.51 5.49 6.97
CA LYS A 379 10.39 6.26 7.52
C LYS A 379 9.41 6.71 6.43
N ILE A 380 9.89 7.27 5.32
CA ILE A 380 9.05 7.76 4.22
C ILE A 380 8.39 6.58 3.52
N TYR A 381 9.18 5.54 3.22
CA TYR A 381 8.66 4.36 2.52
C TYR A 381 7.56 3.66 3.30
N LEU A 382 7.72 3.50 4.61
CA LEU A 382 6.68 2.94 5.48
C LEU A 382 5.38 3.76 5.42
N LYS A 383 5.48 5.09 5.47
CA LYS A 383 4.29 5.94 5.37
C LYS A 383 3.59 5.80 4.02
N ILE A 384 4.36 5.75 2.92
CA ILE A 384 3.82 5.53 1.57
C ILE A 384 3.11 4.18 1.48
N LEU A 385 3.75 3.10 1.95
CA LEU A 385 3.15 1.76 1.97
C LEU A 385 1.89 1.71 2.84
N THR A 386 1.91 2.33 4.01
CA THR A 386 0.75 2.38 4.91
C THR A 386 -0.44 3.07 4.25
N LEU A 387 -0.23 4.23 3.61
CA LEU A 387 -1.26 4.93 2.86
C LEU A 387 -1.76 4.10 1.67
N HIS A 388 -0.86 3.48 0.94
CA HIS A 388 -1.20 2.65 -0.21
C HIS A 388 -2.02 1.43 0.21
N PHE A 389 -1.59 0.68 1.23
CA PHE A 389 -2.31 -0.49 1.71
C PHE A 389 -3.63 -0.13 2.39
N ALA A 390 -3.73 1.03 3.04
CA ALA A 390 -5.01 1.53 3.50
C ALA A 390 -6.00 1.69 2.32
N THR A 391 -5.55 2.29 1.21
CA THR A 391 -6.37 2.44 -0.01
C THR A 391 -6.73 1.09 -0.63
N VAL A 392 -5.77 0.16 -0.74
CA VAL A 392 -6.01 -1.20 -1.27
C VAL A 392 -7.03 -1.94 -0.39
N ASN A 393 -6.97 -1.75 0.92
CA ASN A 393 -7.93 -2.29 1.89
C ASN A 393 -9.27 -1.52 1.92
N LYS A 394 -9.50 -0.61 0.95
CA LYS A 394 -10.73 0.19 0.80
C LYS A 394 -11.01 1.14 1.98
N ILE A 395 -9.97 1.57 2.68
CA ILE A 395 -10.04 2.58 3.72
C ILE A 395 -9.94 3.96 3.06
N ASN A 396 -10.87 4.85 3.39
CA ASN A 396 -10.85 6.20 2.82
C ASN A 396 -9.71 7.03 3.42
N ILE A 397 -8.84 7.55 2.58
CA ILE A 397 -7.69 8.37 3.00
C ILE A 397 -8.14 9.64 3.75
N ILE A 398 -9.27 10.25 3.37
CA ILE A 398 -9.79 11.43 4.07
C ILE A 398 -10.09 11.12 5.54
N ASP A 399 -10.65 9.94 5.82
CA ASP A 399 -11.00 9.52 7.17
C ASP A 399 -9.78 9.25 8.06
N LEU A 400 -8.61 8.99 7.47
CA LEU A 400 -7.35 8.86 8.22
C LEU A 400 -6.86 10.21 8.76
N PHE A 401 -7.28 11.31 8.15
CA PHE A 401 -6.80 12.64 8.48
C PHE A 401 -7.80 13.50 9.24
N LYS A 402 -9.09 13.14 9.28
CA LYS A 402 -10.10 13.88 10.03
C LYS A 402 -9.71 14.05 11.50
N GLU A 403 -9.19 12.99 12.13
CA GLU A 403 -8.79 13.00 13.54
C GLU A 403 -7.46 13.76 13.80
N ASN A 404 -6.59 13.87 12.79
CA ASN A 404 -5.29 14.51 12.88
C ASN A 404 -5.31 16.02 12.58
N PHE A 405 -6.43 16.56 12.10
CA PHE A 405 -6.60 17.98 11.81
C PHE A 405 -7.50 18.72 12.81
N ILE A 406 -8.11 18.00 13.75
CA ILE A 406 -9.01 18.56 14.78
C ILE A 406 -8.23 19.01 16.04
N GLU A 407 -6.93 18.68 16.17
CA GLU A 407 -6.07 19.16 17.27
C GLU A 407 -5.27 20.44 16.80
#